data_6ebba38a507ac3741e6781c0039cad7f
#
_entry.id   6ebba38a507ac3741e6781c0039cad7f
#
_cell.length_a   1.000
_cell.length_b   1.000
_cell.length_c   1.000
_cell.angle_alpha   90.00
_cell.angle_beta   90.00
_cell.angle_gamma   90.00
#
_symmetry.space_group_name_H-M   'P 1'
#
loop_
_entity.id
_entity.type
_entity.pdbx_description
1 polymer ?
#
loop_
_entity_poly.entity_id
_entity_poly.type
_entity_poly.pdbx_seq_one_letter_code
_entity_poly.pdbx_strand_id
1 'polypeptide(L)'
;GGGMGSDDVKLRYIDDDPDSYSNIFQNAKTAVSKADQTRLIASLKALSENDRLEDVLDIDEVLRYFVVHNFVCNGDSYTGSMVHNYYLHEKDGRLSMIPWDYNLAYGTFQGGSASSQVNAPVDSPVSGGDSRPMVDWIFDNSEYTELYHQYFQEFLDTVDCAGLIDGAADIIAEYVEKDPTWFYTYEEFEIGVETLRTFCRLRSESVSGQLEGTIPSTEEEQSLDSASLIDASSITLSDMGTMDHGREQGPPSPGEGGGREMPAPTASKGLEQPPPAERASQNSEHFPGSFPGQNPGTAGANKDALILMAASAAALTAGLLFAFLYHRRRRRPGSPA
;
A
#
# COMPACT_ATOMS: atom_id res chain seq x y z
N GLY A 1 -6.70 -9.74 -22.00
CA GLY A 1 -6.46 -9.77 -20.58
C GLY A 1 -6.78 -8.42 -19.99
N GLY A 2 -7.55 -8.40 -18.92
CA GLY A 2 -7.81 -7.20 -18.16
C GLY A 2 -6.50 -6.65 -17.59
N GLY A 3 -6.38 -5.34 -17.56
CA GLY A 3 -5.26 -4.66 -16.90
C GLY A 3 -5.59 -4.36 -15.43
N MET A 4 -4.73 -3.59 -14.80
CA MET A 4 -5.00 -2.99 -13.50
C MET A 4 -6.38 -2.29 -13.53
N GLY A 5 -7.20 -2.50 -12.50
CA GLY A 5 -8.54 -1.93 -12.42
C GLY A 5 -9.65 -2.68 -13.19
N SER A 6 -9.39 -3.88 -13.72
CA SER A 6 -10.44 -4.74 -14.30
C SER A 6 -11.40 -5.29 -13.24
N ASP A 7 -12.59 -5.73 -13.66
CA ASP A 7 -13.63 -6.17 -12.72
C ASP A 7 -13.22 -7.38 -11.88
N ASP A 8 -12.44 -8.30 -12.42
CA ASP A 8 -11.92 -9.45 -11.68
C ASP A 8 -10.93 -9.04 -10.55
N VAL A 9 -10.00 -8.10 -10.79
CA VAL A 9 -9.12 -7.61 -9.72
C VAL A 9 -9.84 -6.70 -8.72
N LYS A 10 -10.99 -6.11 -9.10
CA LYS A 10 -11.90 -5.44 -8.16
C LYS A 10 -12.67 -6.43 -7.29
N LEU A 11 -12.49 -7.73 -7.53
CA LEU A 11 -13.19 -8.82 -6.86
C LEU A 11 -14.71 -8.77 -7.06
N ARG A 12 -15.16 -8.29 -8.22
CA ARG A 12 -16.56 -8.28 -8.63
C ARG A 12 -16.96 -9.65 -9.16
N TYR A 13 -18.17 -10.07 -8.87
CA TYR A 13 -18.74 -11.21 -9.57
C TYR A 13 -19.07 -10.80 -11.02
N ILE A 14 -18.53 -11.53 -11.99
CA ILE A 14 -18.75 -11.31 -13.43
C ILE A 14 -19.73 -12.35 -13.94
N ASP A 15 -19.35 -13.64 -13.87
CA ASP A 15 -20.12 -14.80 -14.26
C ASP A 15 -19.52 -16.08 -13.63
N ASP A 16 -20.05 -17.26 -13.99
CA ASP A 16 -19.56 -18.54 -13.46
C ASP A 16 -18.39 -19.14 -14.28
N ASP A 17 -17.85 -18.43 -15.29
CA ASP A 17 -16.74 -18.88 -16.13
C ASP A 17 -15.38 -18.49 -15.48
N PRO A 18 -14.51 -19.45 -15.12
CA PRO A 18 -13.18 -19.13 -14.59
C PRO A 18 -12.30 -18.28 -15.51
N ASP A 19 -12.52 -18.30 -16.82
CA ASP A 19 -11.74 -17.51 -17.77
C ASP A 19 -12.00 -15.99 -17.62
N SER A 20 -13.16 -15.60 -17.06
CA SER A 20 -13.51 -14.22 -16.74
C SER A 20 -12.67 -13.64 -15.58
N TYR A 21 -11.99 -14.49 -14.81
CA TYR A 21 -11.15 -14.14 -13.65
C TYR A 21 -9.67 -14.42 -13.91
N SER A 22 -9.24 -14.31 -15.16
CA SER A 22 -7.90 -14.72 -15.60
C SER A 22 -6.77 -13.95 -14.92
N ASN A 23 -6.98 -12.67 -14.56
CA ASN A 23 -5.96 -11.91 -13.84
C ASN A 23 -5.72 -12.44 -12.42
N ILE A 24 -6.75 -12.93 -11.73
CA ILE A 24 -6.61 -13.55 -10.41
C ILE A 24 -5.86 -14.88 -10.54
N PHE A 25 -6.36 -15.77 -11.39
CA PHE A 25 -5.85 -17.14 -11.44
C PHE A 25 -4.46 -17.26 -12.08
N GLN A 26 -4.12 -16.42 -13.07
CA GLN A 26 -2.79 -16.39 -13.69
C GLN A 26 -1.72 -15.78 -12.76
N ASN A 27 -2.10 -14.94 -11.83
CA ASN A 27 -1.20 -14.31 -10.86
C ASN A 27 -1.19 -15.00 -9.48
N ALA A 28 -1.91 -16.13 -9.35
CA ALA A 28 -1.94 -16.89 -8.10
C ALA A 28 -0.54 -17.31 -7.65
N LYS A 29 -0.25 -17.13 -6.35
CA LYS A 29 1.06 -17.46 -5.74
C LYS A 29 1.15 -18.93 -5.32
N THR A 30 0.01 -19.61 -5.23
CA THR A 30 -0.09 -21.04 -4.90
C THR A 30 -0.80 -21.79 -6.04
N ALA A 31 -0.68 -23.10 -6.08
CA ALA A 31 -1.39 -23.90 -7.07
C ALA A 31 -2.91 -23.79 -6.86
N VAL A 32 -3.65 -23.49 -7.91
CA VAL A 32 -5.10 -23.32 -7.91
C VAL A 32 -5.74 -24.48 -8.69
N SER A 33 -6.57 -25.26 -8.02
CA SER A 33 -7.37 -26.32 -8.65
C SER A 33 -8.67 -25.76 -9.22
N LYS A 34 -9.38 -26.56 -10.04
CA LYS A 34 -10.72 -26.19 -10.52
C LYS A 34 -11.73 -26.03 -9.38
N ALA A 35 -11.57 -26.78 -8.29
CA ALA A 35 -12.42 -26.65 -7.12
C ALA A 35 -12.20 -25.31 -6.42
N ASP A 36 -10.94 -24.86 -6.33
CA ASP A 36 -10.60 -23.54 -5.77
C ASP A 36 -11.17 -22.41 -6.63
N GLN A 37 -11.07 -22.52 -7.96
CA GLN A 37 -11.67 -21.53 -8.87
C GLN A 37 -13.20 -21.44 -8.69
N THR A 38 -13.89 -22.57 -8.66
CA THR A 38 -15.35 -22.62 -8.45
C THR A 38 -15.73 -22.02 -7.10
N ARG A 39 -14.97 -22.29 -6.05
CA ARG A 39 -15.23 -21.79 -4.71
C ARG A 39 -15.02 -20.29 -4.64
N LEU A 40 -13.93 -19.75 -5.20
CA LEU A 40 -13.70 -18.31 -5.27
C LEU A 40 -14.83 -17.59 -5.99
N ILE A 41 -15.25 -18.08 -7.17
CA ILE A 41 -16.36 -17.48 -7.92
C ILE A 41 -17.66 -17.48 -7.10
N ALA A 42 -17.95 -18.57 -6.39
CA ALA A 42 -19.11 -18.64 -5.50
C ALA A 42 -19.03 -17.64 -4.34
N SER A 43 -17.82 -17.40 -3.78
CA SER A 43 -17.59 -16.40 -2.75
C SER A 43 -17.77 -14.98 -3.29
N LEU A 44 -17.26 -14.67 -4.50
CA LEU A 44 -17.47 -13.37 -5.14
C LEU A 44 -18.95 -13.12 -5.45
N LYS A 45 -19.70 -14.17 -5.80
CA LYS A 45 -21.15 -14.08 -6.00
C LYS A 45 -21.87 -13.75 -4.70
N ALA A 46 -21.56 -14.46 -3.62
CA ALA A 46 -22.13 -14.20 -2.30
C ALA A 46 -21.85 -12.77 -1.82
N LEU A 47 -20.61 -12.27 -2.05
CA LEU A 47 -20.24 -10.88 -1.80
C LEU A 47 -21.10 -9.89 -2.60
N SER A 48 -21.31 -10.14 -3.91
CA SER A 48 -22.10 -9.25 -4.77
C SER A 48 -23.58 -9.23 -4.41
N GLU A 49 -24.08 -10.31 -3.81
CA GLU A 49 -25.47 -10.47 -3.36
C GLU A 49 -25.66 -10.06 -1.88
N ASN A 50 -24.56 -9.72 -1.19
CA ASN A 50 -24.53 -9.42 0.25
C ASN A 50 -25.17 -10.57 1.08
N ASP A 51 -24.93 -11.83 0.66
CA ASP A 51 -25.52 -13.03 1.22
C ASP A 51 -24.49 -13.88 1.96
N ARG A 52 -24.81 -14.31 3.18
CA ARG A 52 -24.01 -15.22 4.02
C ARG A 52 -22.53 -14.86 4.09
N LEU A 53 -22.24 -13.59 4.37
CA LEU A 53 -20.88 -13.05 4.36
C LEU A 53 -19.95 -13.83 5.30
N GLU A 54 -20.41 -14.27 6.46
CA GLU A 54 -19.64 -15.04 7.46
C GLU A 54 -19.22 -16.43 6.95
N ASP A 55 -19.89 -16.97 5.93
CA ASP A 55 -19.51 -18.23 5.31
C ASP A 55 -18.34 -18.06 4.33
N VAL A 56 -18.19 -16.87 3.75
CA VAL A 56 -17.25 -16.60 2.66
C VAL A 56 -16.15 -15.60 3.02
N LEU A 57 -16.30 -14.85 4.11
CA LEU A 57 -15.29 -13.90 4.62
C LEU A 57 -14.82 -14.28 6.02
N ASP A 58 -13.55 -14.04 6.31
CA ASP A 58 -13.08 -13.84 7.66
C ASP A 58 -13.35 -12.38 8.05
N ILE A 59 -14.54 -12.15 8.64
CA ILE A 59 -15.05 -10.81 8.95
C ILE A 59 -14.06 -10.03 9.81
N ASP A 60 -13.50 -10.66 10.87
CA ASP A 60 -12.56 -10.01 11.78
C ASP A 60 -11.28 -9.59 11.05
N GLU A 61 -10.66 -10.50 10.29
CA GLU A 61 -9.43 -10.21 9.54
C GLU A 61 -9.65 -9.13 8.47
N VAL A 62 -10.79 -9.15 7.76
CA VAL A 62 -11.08 -8.17 6.70
C VAL A 62 -11.35 -6.78 7.30
N LEU A 63 -12.11 -6.68 8.38
CA LEU A 63 -12.34 -5.40 9.06
C LEU A 63 -11.03 -4.79 9.59
N ARG A 64 -10.19 -5.59 10.27
CA ARG A 64 -8.87 -5.13 10.77
C ARG A 64 -7.94 -4.73 9.64
N TYR A 65 -7.97 -5.45 8.52
CA TYR A 65 -7.21 -5.05 7.33
C TYR A 65 -7.63 -3.66 6.87
N PHE A 66 -8.94 -3.38 6.71
CA PHE A 66 -9.41 -2.08 6.23
C PHE A 66 -9.24 -0.96 7.25
N VAL A 67 -9.28 -1.23 8.55
CA VAL A 67 -8.95 -0.24 9.58
C VAL A 67 -7.51 0.26 9.39
N VAL A 68 -6.54 -0.65 9.32
CA VAL A 68 -5.13 -0.27 9.11
C VAL A 68 -4.93 0.36 7.74
N HIS A 69 -5.47 -0.26 6.68
CA HIS A 69 -5.35 0.19 5.31
C HIS A 69 -5.85 1.64 5.13
N ASN A 70 -7.03 1.94 5.66
CA ASN A 70 -7.66 3.25 5.55
C ASN A 70 -7.01 4.27 6.49
N PHE A 71 -6.50 3.84 7.66
CA PHE A 71 -5.71 4.72 8.52
C PHE A 71 -4.45 5.23 7.83
N VAL A 72 -3.70 4.33 7.20
CA VAL A 72 -2.44 4.70 6.52
C VAL A 72 -2.65 5.30 5.12
N CYS A 73 -3.89 5.53 4.68
CA CYS A 73 -4.22 6.16 3.40
C CYS A 73 -3.45 5.57 2.21
N ASN A 74 -3.48 4.24 2.03
CA ASN A 74 -2.78 3.58 0.94
C ASN A 74 -3.60 3.62 -0.36
N GLY A 75 -3.48 4.72 -1.12
CA GLY A 75 -4.13 4.88 -2.42
C GLY A 75 -3.54 4.02 -3.55
N ASP A 76 -2.38 3.38 -3.32
CA ASP A 76 -1.72 2.47 -4.28
C ASP A 76 -2.10 1.01 -4.05
N SER A 77 -3.33 0.74 -3.66
CA SER A 77 -3.80 -0.61 -3.36
C SER A 77 -5.26 -0.83 -3.77
N TYR A 78 -5.98 -1.71 -3.08
CA TYR A 78 -7.33 -2.17 -3.43
C TYR A 78 -8.36 -1.03 -3.49
N THR A 79 -8.31 -0.06 -2.57
CA THR A 79 -9.25 1.07 -2.53
C THR A 79 -8.92 2.19 -3.51
N GLY A 80 -7.72 2.17 -4.09
CA GLY A 80 -7.28 3.16 -5.07
C GLY A 80 -7.74 2.87 -6.49
N SER A 81 -7.29 3.72 -7.43
CA SER A 81 -7.71 3.67 -8.85
C SER A 81 -7.11 2.51 -9.64
N MET A 82 -5.91 2.04 -9.27
CA MET A 82 -5.18 1.00 -10.02
C MET A 82 -5.53 -0.42 -9.59
N VAL A 83 -6.07 -0.61 -8.40
CA VAL A 83 -6.55 -1.90 -7.84
C VAL A 83 -5.50 -3.00 -7.94
N HIS A 84 -4.41 -2.85 -7.21
CA HIS A 84 -3.29 -3.79 -7.10
C HIS A 84 -2.71 -3.76 -5.68
N ASN A 85 -1.50 -4.26 -5.47
CA ASN A 85 -0.78 -4.22 -4.19
C ASN A 85 -1.57 -4.80 -3.00
N TYR A 86 -2.24 -5.92 -3.24
CA TYR A 86 -2.85 -6.76 -2.20
C TYR A 86 -2.79 -8.23 -2.63
N TYR A 87 -2.88 -9.15 -1.68
CA TYR A 87 -3.16 -10.54 -1.95
C TYR A 87 -4.50 -10.94 -1.36
N LEU A 88 -5.28 -11.68 -2.13
CA LEU A 88 -6.45 -12.37 -1.63
C LEU A 88 -6.02 -13.74 -1.07
N HIS A 89 -6.35 -14.01 0.17
CA HIS A 89 -6.07 -15.27 0.85
C HIS A 89 -7.36 -16.00 1.15
N GLU A 90 -7.40 -17.29 0.85
CA GLU A 90 -8.50 -18.15 1.21
C GLU A 90 -8.03 -19.22 2.18
N LYS A 91 -8.73 -19.36 3.29
CA LYS A 91 -8.50 -20.39 4.28
C LYS A 91 -9.84 -20.94 4.77
N ASP A 92 -10.00 -22.26 4.68
CA ASP A 92 -11.20 -22.95 5.14
C ASP A 92 -12.51 -22.41 4.49
N GLY A 93 -12.42 -21.94 3.23
CA GLY A 93 -13.52 -21.38 2.46
C GLY A 93 -13.81 -19.90 2.71
N ARG A 94 -13.05 -19.23 3.56
CA ARG A 94 -13.21 -17.81 3.87
C ARG A 94 -12.08 -17.00 3.29
N LEU A 95 -12.44 -15.84 2.74
CA LEU A 95 -11.51 -14.88 2.13
C LEU A 95 -11.05 -13.87 3.18
N SER A 96 -9.77 -13.52 3.12
CA SER A 96 -9.17 -12.37 3.80
C SER A 96 -8.19 -11.68 2.87
N MET A 97 -7.70 -10.49 3.27
CA MET A 97 -6.76 -9.71 2.49
C MET A 97 -5.42 -9.61 3.21
N ILE A 98 -4.33 -9.72 2.44
CA ILE A 98 -2.96 -9.55 2.92
C ILE A 98 -2.39 -8.27 2.31
N PRO A 99 -1.86 -7.34 3.13
CA PRO A 99 -1.23 -6.12 2.63
C PRO A 99 0.05 -6.42 1.85
N TRP A 100 0.28 -5.66 0.79
CA TRP A 100 1.47 -5.75 -0.03
C TRP A 100 1.88 -4.37 -0.53
N ASP A 101 3.21 -4.10 -0.54
CA ASP A 101 3.82 -2.92 -1.14
C ASP A 101 3.30 -1.57 -0.61
N TYR A 102 3.37 -1.37 0.71
CA TYR A 102 2.86 -0.18 1.39
C TYR A 102 3.87 0.99 1.43
N ASN A 103 4.91 0.96 0.59
CA ASN A 103 5.92 2.02 0.50
C ASN A 103 5.35 3.38 0.05
N LEU A 104 4.20 3.38 -0.63
CA LEU A 104 3.47 4.58 -1.06
C LEU A 104 2.20 4.85 -0.22
N ALA A 105 2.13 4.32 1.00
CA ALA A 105 1.10 4.67 1.97
C ALA A 105 1.25 6.12 2.47
N TYR A 106 0.40 6.53 3.39
CA TYR A 106 0.34 7.87 3.99
C TYR A 106 0.07 8.98 2.95
N GLY A 107 -0.70 8.64 1.92
CA GLY A 107 -1.09 9.59 0.87
C GLY A 107 0.04 9.98 -0.08
N THR A 108 1.18 9.30 -0.10
CA THR A 108 2.30 9.63 -0.99
C THR A 108 2.05 9.19 -2.45
N PHE A 109 1.06 8.31 -2.69
CA PHE A 109 0.62 7.93 -4.02
C PHE A 109 -0.52 8.84 -4.51
N GLN A 110 -0.24 9.80 -5.39
CA GLN A 110 -1.24 10.68 -6.02
C GLN A 110 -2.20 11.36 -5.02
N GLY A 111 -1.78 11.54 -3.77
CA GLY A 111 -2.65 11.86 -2.64
C GLY A 111 -3.18 13.31 -2.58
N GLY A 112 -2.82 14.19 -3.49
CA GLY A 112 -3.26 15.58 -3.44
C GLY A 112 -2.60 16.38 -2.31
N SER A 113 -3.38 17.05 -1.45
CA SER A 113 -2.86 17.83 -0.33
C SER A 113 -2.74 17.00 0.94
N ALA A 114 -1.83 17.37 1.85
CA ALA A 114 -1.73 16.74 3.15
C ALA A 114 -3.06 16.80 3.94
N SER A 115 -3.77 17.94 3.87
CA SER A 115 -5.07 18.07 4.53
C SER A 115 -6.12 17.11 3.97
N SER A 116 -6.14 16.85 2.65
CA SER A 116 -7.07 15.87 2.08
C SER A 116 -6.75 14.45 2.54
N GLN A 117 -5.48 14.10 2.70
CA GLN A 117 -5.08 12.76 3.15
C GLN A 117 -5.27 12.55 4.65
N VAL A 118 -4.93 13.55 5.47
CA VAL A 118 -5.18 13.50 6.91
C VAL A 118 -6.67 13.34 7.21
N ASN A 119 -7.55 13.97 6.42
CA ASN A 119 -9.00 13.87 6.57
C ASN A 119 -9.64 12.81 5.68
N ALA A 120 -8.88 11.92 5.04
CA ALA A 120 -9.47 10.89 4.19
C ALA A 120 -10.64 10.20 4.92
N PRO A 121 -11.84 10.16 4.31
CA PRO A 121 -13.05 9.74 4.99
C PRO A 121 -13.02 8.24 5.30
N VAL A 122 -13.34 7.87 6.55
CA VAL A 122 -13.29 6.47 6.98
C VAL A 122 -14.47 5.65 6.46
N ASP A 123 -15.62 6.29 6.19
CA ASP A 123 -16.83 5.64 5.70
C ASP A 123 -17.01 5.74 4.18
N SER A 124 -16.05 6.35 3.48
CA SER A 124 -15.97 6.38 2.02
C SER A 124 -14.53 6.17 1.56
N PRO A 125 -13.90 5.02 1.87
CA PRO A 125 -12.46 4.84 1.64
C PRO A 125 -12.08 4.59 0.16
N VAL A 126 -13.07 4.36 -0.71
CA VAL A 126 -12.82 4.08 -2.13
C VAL A 126 -12.86 5.36 -2.94
N SER A 127 -11.77 5.69 -3.59
CA SER A 127 -11.66 6.88 -4.43
C SER A 127 -12.69 6.88 -5.57
N GLY A 128 -13.42 7.99 -5.71
CA GLY A 128 -14.36 8.21 -6.80
C GLY A 128 -15.64 7.38 -6.74
N GLY A 129 -15.96 6.77 -5.61
CA GLY A 129 -17.22 6.03 -5.41
C GLY A 129 -17.39 4.77 -6.26
N ASP A 130 -16.31 4.19 -6.78
CA ASP A 130 -16.35 2.95 -7.55
C ASP A 130 -16.54 1.75 -6.60
N SER A 131 -17.40 0.80 -6.97
CA SER A 131 -17.71 -0.36 -6.13
C SER A 131 -16.49 -1.26 -5.92
N ARG A 132 -16.30 -1.67 -4.66
CA ARG A 132 -15.27 -2.60 -4.19
C ARG A 132 -15.92 -3.65 -3.26
N PRO A 133 -16.32 -4.80 -3.76
CA PRO A 133 -17.09 -5.78 -3.00
C PRO A 133 -16.49 -6.19 -1.67
N MET A 134 -15.14 -6.20 -1.52
CA MET A 134 -14.50 -6.50 -0.23
C MET A 134 -14.65 -5.38 0.82
N VAL A 135 -15.12 -4.20 0.42
CA VAL A 135 -15.33 -3.03 1.31
C VAL A 135 -16.80 -2.68 1.43
N ASP A 136 -17.56 -2.75 0.34
CA ASP A 136 -18.91 -2.20 0.23
C ASP A 136 -19.84 -2.76 1.31
N TRP A 137 -19.77 -4.06 1.59
CA TRP A 137 -20.59 -4.74 2.60
C TRP A 137 -20.44 -4.15 4.02
N ILE A 138 -19.29 -3.51 4.32
CA ILE A 138 -19.05 -2.88 5.63
C ILE A 138 -20.06 -1.75 5.86
N PHE A 139 -20.34 -0.98 4.81
CA PHE A 139 -21.20 0.20 4.86
C PHE A 139 -22.65 -0.08 4.46
N ASP A 140 -22.92 -1.23 3.83
CA ASP A 140 -24.27 -1.68 3.49
C ASP A 140 -25.03 -2.24 4.72
N ASN A 141 -24.32 -2.53 5.82
CA ASN A 141 -24.89 -3.10 7.03
C ASN A 141 -24.40 -2.34 8.28
N SER A 142 -25.33 -1.72 9.00
CA SER A 142 -25.00 -0.92 10.19
C SER A 142 -24.26 -1.70 11.29
N GLU A 143 -24.51 -3.02 11.45
CA GLU A 143 -23.79 -3.83 12.45
C GLU A 143 -22.31 -3.96 12.10
N TYR A 144 -21.97 -4.13 10.81
CA TYR A 144 -20.58 -4.18 10.36
C TYR A 144 -19.93 -2.81 10.38
N THR A 145 -20.65 -1.74 10.04
CA THR A 145 -20.16 -0.36 10.18
C THR A 145 -19.82 -0.05 11.65
N GLU A 146 -20.69 -0.39 12.59
CA GLU A 146 -20.42 -0.21 14.02
C GLU A 146 -19.22 -1.02 14.48
N LEU A 147 -19.06 -2.27 14.03
CA LEU A 147 -17.90 -3.11 14.37
C LEU A 147 -16.59 -2.54 13.78
N TYR A 148 -16.66 -2.03 12.55
CA TYR A 148 -15.53 -1.35 11.91
C TYR A 148 -15.11 -0.09 12.68
N HIS A 149 -16.05 0.72 13.13
CA HIS A 149 -15.80 1.88 14.00
C HIS A 149 -15.21 1.46 15.36
N GLN A 150 -15.70 0.38 15.96
CA GLN A 150 -15.13 -0.17 17.20
C GLN A 150 -13.66 -0.60 17.00
N TYR A 151 -13.32 -1.21 15.87
CA TYR A 151 -11.94 -1.60 15.57
C TYR A 151 -11.05 -0.38 15.28
N PHE A 152 -11.58 0.68 14.69
CA PHE A 152 -10.85 1.94 14.58
C PHE A 152 -10.58 2.55 15.95
N GLN A 153 -11.57 2.55 16.84
CA GLN A 153 -11.37 3.04 18.20
C GLN A 153 -10.32 2.19 18.95
N GLU A 154 -10.41 0.85 18.85
CA GLU A 154 -9.40 -0.07 19.41
C GLU A 154 -8.00 0.25 18.87
N PHE A 155 -7.89 0.50 17.58
CA PHE A 155 -6.62 0.88 16.94
C PHE A 155 -6.08 2.19 17.53
N LEU A 156 -6.89 3.24 17.62
CA LEU A 156 -6.47 4.52 18.18
C LEU A 156 -6.06 4.41 19.65
N ASP A 157 -6.73 3.56 20.43
CA ASP A 157 -6.46 3.39 21.87
C ASP A 157 -5.21 2.54 22.15
N THR A 158 -4.84 1.64 21.22
CA THR A 158 -3.82 0.62 21.51
C THR A 158 -2.55 0.76 20.70
N VAL A 159 -2.57 1.43 19.55
CA VAL A 159 -1.42 1.54 18.65
C VAL A 159 -0.67 2.85 18.87
N ASP A 160 0.53 2.74 19.42
CA ASP A 160 1.47 3.86 19.54
C ASP A 160 2.22 4.05 18.22
N CYS A 161 1.59 4.79 17.28
CA CYS A 161 2.19 5.08 15.97
C CYS A 161 3.54 5.81 16.11
N ALA A 162 3.66 6.75 17.05
CA ALA A 162 4.90 7.49 17.25
C ALA A 162 6.03 6.55 17.72
N GLY A 163 5.77 5.72 18.71
CA GLY A 163 6.75 4.73 19.20
C GLY A 163 7.14 3.69 18.13
N LEU A 164 6.22 3.30 17.26
CA LEU A 164 6.52 2.42 16.12
C LEU A 164 7.43 3.10 15.09
N ILE A 165 7.16 4.36 14.76
CA ILE A 165 7.97 5.16 13.83
C ILE A 165 9.37 5.36 14.40
N ASP A 166 9.48 5.76 15.67
CA ASP A 166 10.76 5.97 16.34
C ASP A 166 11.58 4.70 16.38
N GLY A 167 10.97 3.59 16.80
CA GLY A 167 11.65 2.30 16.83
C GLY A 167 12.12 1.81 15.46
N ALA A 168 11.36 2.05 14.40
CA ALA A 168 11.77 1.73 13.04
C ALA A 168 12.91 2.64 12.57
N ALA A 169 12.80 3.97 12.81
CA ALA A 169 13.82 4.94 12.47
C ALA A 169 15.16 4.62 13.16
N ASP A 170 15.14 4.33 14.46
CA ASP A 170 16.34 3.98 15.23
C ASP A 170 17.06 2.73 14.67
N ILE A 171 16.28 1.73 14.20
CA ILE A 171 16.86 0.51 13.62
C ILE A 171 17.59 0.80 12.31
N ILE A 172 17.06 1.68 11.46
CA ILE A 172 17.59 1.89 10.10
C ILE A 172 18.50 3.10 9.97
N ALA A 173 18.49 4.05 10.91
CA ALA A 173 19.22 5.32 10.83
C ALA A 173 20.71 5.16 10.50
N GLU A 174 21.41 4.26 11.20
CA GLU A 174 22.84 4.00 10.95
C GLU A 174 23.11 3.45 9.55
N TYR A 175 22.18 2.68 8.99
CA TYR A 175 22.30 2.12 7.64
C TYR A 175 22.01 3.18 6.58
N VAL A 176 21.00 4.02 6.79
CA VAL A 176 20.68 5.13 5.89
C VAL A 176 21.85 6.12 5.81
N GLU A 177 22.47 6.49 6.96
CA GLU A 177 23.61 7.39 7.00
C GLU A 177 24.82 6.84 6.23
N LYS A 178 25.02 5.53 6.25
CA LYS A 178 26.20 4.85 5.66
C LYS A 178 25.96 4.31 4.26
N ASP A 179 24.75 4.35 3.73
CA ASP A 179 24.41 3.77 2.43
C ASP A 179 25.11 4.56 1.30
N PRO A 180 26.06 3.97 0.55
CA PRO A 180 26.70 4.64 -0.56
C PRO A 180 25.80 4.77 -1.80
N THR A 181 24.63 4.13 -1.80
CA THR A 181 23.67 4.08 -2.91
C THR A 181 22.37 4.83 -2.61
N TRP A 182 22.40 5.70 -1.61
CA TRP A 182 21.24 6.43 -1.11
C TRP A 182 20.46 7.15 -2.23
N PHE A 183 19.15 7.15 -2.11
CA PHE A 183 18.22 7.92 -2.94
C PHE A 183 17.88 9.28 -2.31
N TYR A 184 17.95 9.36 -0.98
CA TYR A 184 17.70 10.54 -0.17
C TYR A 184 18.85 10.73 0.83
N THR A 185 19.19 11.96 1.14
CA THR A 185 20.19 12.29 2.15
C THR A 185 19.70 11.88 3.55
N TYR A 186 20.60 11.77 4.50
CA TYR A 186 20.23 11.50 5.90
C TYR A 186 19.34 12.60 6.49
N GLU A 187 19.56 13.86 6.11
CA GLU A 187 18.72 15.00 6.51
C GLU A 187 17.30 14.88 5.96
N GLU A 188 17.15 14.49 4.69
CA GLU A 188 15.81 14.21 4.10
C GLU A 188 15.11 13.02 4.78
N PHE A 189 15.85 12.00 5.20
CA PHE A 189 15.33 10.90 5.99
C PHE A 189 14.79 11.39 7.35
N GLU A 190 15.54 12.24 8.08
CA GLU A 190 15.08 12.81 9.35
C GLU A 190 13.82 13.67 9.18
N ILE A 191 13.75 14.49 8.12
CA ILE A 191 12.57 15.27 7.75
C ILE A 191 11.38 14.34 7.47
N GLY A 192 11.60 13.28 6.71
CA GLY A 192 10.56 12.29 6.38
C GLY A 192 10.00 11.61 7.63
N VAL A 193 10.84 11.22 8.57
CA VAL A 193 10.43 10.62 9.85
C VAL A 193 9.58 11.59 10.66
N GLU A 194 9.98 12.86 10.77
CA GLU A 194 9.21 13.87 11.52
C GLU A 194 7.88 14.20 10.84
N THR A 195 7.87 14.29 9.51
CA THR A 195 6.64 14.48 8.73
C THR A 195 5.68 13.31 8.93
N LEU A 196 6.17 12.07 8.93
CA LEU A 196 5.36 10.88 9.18
C LEU A 196 4.74 10.87 10.58
N ARG A 197 5.50 11.24 11.62
CA ARG A 197 4.97 11.40 12.99
C ARG A 197 3.84 12.42 13.02
N THR A 198 4.06 13.58 12.41
CA THR A 198 3.06 14.65 12.36
C THR A 198 1.83 14.22 11.59
N PHE A 199 2.00 13.55 10.45
CA PHE A 199 0.90 12.97 9.68
C PHE A 199 0.06 12.01 10.53
N CYS A 200 0.69 11.02 11.16
CA CYS A 200 -0.03 10.02 11.97
C CYS A 200 -0.77 10.65 13.14
N ARG A 201 -0.18 11.65 13.82
CA ARG A 201 -0.85 12.38 14.90
C ARG A 201 -2.10 13.10 14.39
N LEU A 202 -1.99 13.88 13.30
CA LEU A 202 -3.11 14.61 12.72
C LEU A 202 -4.17 13.65 12.16
N ARG A 203 -3.75 12.52 11.59
CA ARG A 203 -4.66 11.48 11.12
C ARG A 203 -5.44 10.85 12.26
N SER A 204 -4.80 10.57 13.40
CA SER A 204 -5.47 10.06 14.60
C SER A 204 -6.51 11.06 15.12
N GLU A 205 -6.18 12.36 15.15
CA GLU A 205 -7.12 13.43 15.53
C GLU A 205 -8.32 13.47 14.57
N SER A 206 -8.08 13.41 13.26
CA SER A 206 -9.14 13.39 12.25
C SER A 206 -10.03 12.16 12.38
N VAL A 207 -9.45 10.95 12.49
CA VAL A 207 -10.24 9.71 12.63
C VAL A 207 -11.05 9.72 13.91
N SER A 208 -10.50 10.16 15.05
CA SER A 208 -11.25 10.32 16.30
C SER A 208 -12.44 11.25 16.11
N GLY A 209 -12.23 12.41 15.47
CA GLY A 209 -13.31 13.35 15.18
C GLY A 209 -14.38 12.78 14.24
N GLN A 210 -13.99 11.95 13.28
CA GLN A 210 -14.92 11.25 12.37
C GLN A 210 -15.77 10.21 13.14
N LEU A 211 -15.16 9.42 14.03
CA LEU A 211 -15.88 8.46 14.87
C LEU A 211 -16.82 9.14 15.86
N GLU A 212 -16.44 10.31 16.38
CA GLU A 212 -17.26 11.12 17.31
C GLU A 212 -18.35 11.95 16.61
N GLY A 213 -18.33 12.03 15.26
CA GLY A 213 -19.25 12.84 14.47
C GLY A 213 -18.98 14.34 14.53
N THR A 214 -17.80 14.77 15.01
CA THR A 214 -17.36 16.18 15.02
C THR A 214 -16.68 16.57 13.70
N ILE A 215 -16.19 15.60 12.95
CA ILE A 215 -15.67 15.70 11.59
C ILE A 215 -16.51 14.75 10.73
N PRO A 216 -16.98 15.16 9.52
CA PRO A 216 -17.69 14.28 8.61
C PRO A 216 -16.87 13.08 8.21
N SER A 217 -17.49 11.88 8.16
CA SER A 217 -16.82 10.61 7.87
C SER A 217 -16.96 10.13 6.44
N THR A 218 -17.76 10.84 5.61
CA THR A 218 -17.97 10.53 4.19
C THR A 218 -17.46 11.66 3.29
N GLU A 219 -17.09 11.33 2.05
CA GLU A 219 -16.63 12.30 1.05
C GLU A 219 -17.71 13.36 0.75
N GLU A 220 -18.97 12.95 0.67
CA GLU A 220 -20.10 13.85 0.40
C GLU A 220 -20.27 14.88 1.52
N GLU A 221 -20.27 14.45 2.79
CA GLU A 221 -20.42 15.33 3.94
C GLU A 221 -19.23 16.28 4.09
N GLN A 222 -17.99 15.79 3.90
CA GLN A 222 -16.78 16.64 3.92
C GLN A 222 -16.79 17.72 2.86
N SER A 223 -17.41 17.44 1.69
CA SER A 223 -17.58 18.44 0.64
C SER A 223 -18.53 19.57 1.05
N LEU A 224 -19.48 19.29 1.94
CA LEU A 224 -20.47 20.24 2.44
C LEU A 224 -19.96 21.01 3.67
N ASP A 225 -19.14 20.40 4.51
CA ASP A 225 -18.56 21.01 5.72
C ASP A 225 -17.03 20.81 5.77
N SER A 226 -16.33 21.60 5.00
CA SER A 226 -14.85 21.61 5.01
C SER A 226 -14.24 22.38 6.20
N ALA A 227 -15.05 23.12 6.95
CA ALA A 227 -14.54 23.97 8.03
C ALA A 227 -14.18 23.15 9.29
N SER A 228 -14.77 21.96 9.46
CA SER A 228 -14.49 21.04 10.56
C SER A 228 -13.23 20.18 10.35
N LEU A 229 -12.67 20.19 9.14
CA LEU A 229 -11.53 19.35 8.79
C LEU A 229 -10.22 19.81 9.44
N ILE A 230 -9.36 18.89 9.79
CA ILE A 230 -8.03 19.16 10.33
C ILE A 230 -7.17 19.86 9.28
N ASP A 231 -6.56 20.98 9.65
CA ASP A 231 -5.57 21.67 8.81
C ASP A 231 -4.20 20.97 8.92
N ALA A 232 -3.74 20.38 7.84
CA ALA A 232 -2.43 19.76 7.72
C ALA A 232 -1.52 20.52 6.72
N SER A 233 -1.77 21.81 6.48
CA SER A 233 -0.97 22.62 5.54
C SER A 233 0.49 22.82 6.00
N SER A 234 0.80 22.50 7.25
CA SER A 234 2.15 22.55 7.82
C SER A 234 3.07 21.41 7.38
N ILE A 235 2.55 20.36 6.75
CA ILE A 235 3.33 19.20 6.29
C ILE A 235 3.25 19.06 4.77
N THR A 236 4.32 18.51 4.19
CA THR A 236 4.45 18.24 2.76
C THR A 236 4.54 16.72 2.55
N LEU A 237 3.58 16.13 1.84
CA LEU A 237 3.56 14.67 1.65
C LEU A 237 4.83 14.12 0.98
N SER A 238 5.43 14.88 0.05
CA SER A 238 6.66 14.49 -0.63
C SER A 238 7.88 14.34 0.28
N ASP A 239 7.84 14.91 1.48
CA ASP A 239 8.91 14.72 2.47
C ASP A 239 8.94 13.28 3.00
N MET A 240 7.83 12.55 2.92
CA MET A 240 7.74 11.12 3.28
C MET A 240 8.10 10.18 2.12
N GLY A 241 8.39 10.71 0.94
CA GLY A 241 8.74 9.96 -0.26
C GLY A 241 7.88 10.34 -1.48
N THR A 242 8.38 10.00 -2.66
CA THR A 242 7.71 10.23 -3.94
C THR A 242 7.84 9.02 -4.85
N MET A 243 6.92 8.90 -5.83
CA MET A 243 7.04 7.88 -6.90
C MET A 243 8.23 8.12 -7.81
N ASP A 244 8.57 9.39 -8.05
CA ASP A 244 9.76 9.78 -8.81
C ASP A 244 10.97 9.69 -7.89
N HIS A 245 11.56 8.52 -7.82
CA HIS A 245 12.91 8.36 -7.29
C HIS A 245 13.81 9.25 -8.14
N GLY A 246 14.19 10.41 -7.60
CA GLY A 246 14.94 11.46 -8.28
C GLY A 246 16.02 10.93 -9.21
N ARG A 247 15.66 10.64 -10.44
CA ARG A 247 16.60 10.25 -11.51
C ARG A 247 17.54 11.39 -11.88
N GLU A 248 17.39 12.56 -11.27
CA GLU A 248 18.23 13.73 -11.53
C GLU A 248 19.37 13.98 -10.53
N GLN A 249 19.43 13.25 -9.40
CA GLN A 249 20.53 13.40 -8.43
C GLN A 249 21.07 12.04 -8.00
N GLY A 250 21.70 11.35 -8.94
CA GLY A 250 22.68 10.32 -8.55
C GLY A 250 23.83 10.97 -7.73
N PRO A 251 24.53 10.20 -6.88
CA PRO A 251 25.65 10.73 -6.10
C PRO A 251 26.60 11.49 -7.03
N PRO A 252 27.12 12.68 -6.65
CA PRO A 252 28.02 13.46 -7.49
C PRO A 252 29.21 12.58 -7.88
N SER A 253 29.39 12.41 -9.19
CA SER A 253 30.57 11.69 -9.69
C SER A 253 31.82 12.32 -9.07
N PRO A 254 32.77 11.53 -8.50
CA PRO A 254 34.00 12.08 -7.95
C PRO A 254 34.87 12.61 -9.08
N GLY A 255 34.77 13.90 -9.33
CA GLY A 255 35.65 14.59 -10.26
C GLY A 255 34.97 15.58 -11.21
N GLU A 256 34.43 16.68 -10.70
CA GLU A 256 34.35 17.94 -11.46
C GLU A 256 34.21 19.12 -10.49
N GLY A 257 35.36 19.55 -9.97
CA GLY A 257 35.54 20.85 -9.37
C GLY A 257 35.68 21.90 -10.48
N GLY A 258 34.65 22.63 -10.79
CA GLY A 258 34.67 23.72 -11.75
C GLY A 258 33.58 24.74 -11.40
N GLY A 259 33.98 25.84 -10.73
CA GLY A 259 33.10 26.93 -10.38
C GLY A 259 32.40 27.51 -11.62
N ARG A 260 31.14 27.79 -11.48
CA ARG A 260 30.41 28.69 -12.38
C ARG A 260 29.61 29.72 -11.54
N GLU A 261 30.06 30.96 -11.73
CA GLU A 261 29.36 32.16 -11.32
C GLU A 261 27.94 32.21 -11.88
N MET A 262 26.97 32.58 -11.06
CA MET A 262 25.61 32.92 -11.45
C MET A 262 25.57 34.29 -12.14
N PRO A 263 24.93 34.48 -13.29
CA PRO A 263 24.50 35.78 -13.77
C PRO A 263 23.08 36.10 -13.28
N ALA A 264 22.89 37.34 -12.85
CA ALA A 264 21.66 37.94 -12.39
C ALA A 264 20.57 38.06 -13.48
N PRO A 265 19.27 38.20 -13.10
CA PRO A 265 18.16 38.18 -14.03
C PRO A 265 17.99 39.52 -14.75
N THR A 266 17.92 39.50 -16.09
CA THR A 266 17.48 40.64 -16.88
C THR A 266 16.05 40.42 -17.41
N ALA A 267 15.23 41.47 -17.24
CA ALA A 267 13.83 41.54 -17.58
C ALA A 267 13.57 41.69 -19.10
N SER A 268 12.41 41.19 -19.47
CA SER A 268 11.47 41.64 -20.50
C SER A 268 11.85 41.57 -21.99
N LYS A 269 11.02 40.88 -22.78
CA LYS A 269 10.07 41.49 -23.74
C LYS A 269 9.26 40.39 -24.46
N GLY A 270 7.97 40.65 -24.59
CA GLY A 270 7.02 39.77 -25.26
C GLY A 270 7.27 39.62 -26.75
N LEU A 271 6.70 38.57 -27.32
CA LEU A 271 6.33 38.47 -28.74
C LEU A 271 5.35 37.28 -28.96
N GLU A 272 4.17 37.66 -29.42
CA GLU A 272 3.28 37.07 -30.39
C GLU A 272 3.16 35.55 -30.58
N GLN A 273 1.90 35.09 -30.47
CA GLN A 273 1.42 33.79 -30.92
C GLN A 273 1.36 33.74 -32.48
N PRO A 274 1.68 32.62 -33.10
CA PRO A 274 1.20 32.28 -34.44
C PRO A 274 0.00 31.29 -34.38
N PRO A 275 -0.81 31.26 -35.49
CA PRO A 275 -2.15 30.68 -35.50
C PRO A 275 -2.18 29.15 -35.68
N PRO A 276 -3.38 28.52 -35.54
CA PRO A 276 -3.50 27.06 -35.53
C PRO A 276 -3.48 26.49 -36.95
N ALA A 277 -2.74 25.41 -37.13
CA ALA A 277 -2.73 24.60 -38.35
C ALA A 277 -3.36 23.22 -38.12
N GLU A 278 -4.08 22.82 -39.12
CA GLU A 278 -5.04 21.77 -39.33
C GLU A 278 -4.58 20.32 -38.96
N ARG A 279 -5.60 19.54 -38.64
CA ARG A 279 -5.60 18.06 -38.55
C ARG A 279 -4.95 17.42 -39.81
N ALA A 280 -4.04 16.48 -39.52
CA ALA A 280 -3.82 15.33 -40.38
C ALA A 280 -3.71 14.08 -39.53
N SER A 281 -4.67 13.21 -39.75
CA SER A 281 -4.71 11.80 -39.33
C SER A 281 -3.55 11.07 -39.97
N GLN A 282 -2.77 10.28 -39.19
CA GLN A 282 -2.21 9.00 -39.66
C GLN A 282 -1.45 8.23 -38.59
N ASN A 283 -1.89 7.00 -38.44
CA ASN A 283 -1.14 5.74 -38.19
C ASN A 283 -0.36 5.52 -36.90
N SER A 284 -0.93 4.55 -36.18
CA SER A 284 -0.27 3.59 -35.30
C SER A 284 1.07 3.08 -35.84
N GLU A 285 2.17 3.29 -35.10
CA GLU A 285 3.34 2.43 -35.19
C GLU A 285 4.05 2.30 -33.82
N HIS A 286 4.04 1.10 -33.32
CA HIS A 286 5.12 0.30 -32.78
C HIS A 286 5.99 0.91 -31.67
N PHE A 287 5.73 0.50 -30.41
CA PHE A 287 6.71 0.55 -29.33
C PHE A 287 7.67 -0.66 -29.46
N PRO A 288 8.97 -0.48 -29.61
CA PRO A 288 9.95 -1.55 -29.48
C PRO A 288 10.52 -1.56 -28.07
N GLY A 289 10.02 -2.46 -27.25
CA GLY A 289 10.55 -2.74 -25.92
C GLY A 289 10.75 -4.23 -25.73
N SER A 290 11.55 -4.87 -26.58
CA SER A 290 12.04 -6.22 -26.31
C SER A 290 13.27 -6.14 -25.41
N PHE A 291 13.14 -6.61 -24.17
CA PHE A 291 14.27 -6.95 -23.34
C PHE A 291 14.99 -8.16 -23.95
N PRO A 292 16.34 -8.17 -24.06
CA PRO A 292 17.08 -9.31 -24.58
C PRO A 292 16.92 -10.50 -23.63
N GLY A 293 16.39 -11.58 -24.15
CA GLY A 293 16.36 -12.86 -23.47
C GLY A 293 17.80 -13.29 -23.11
N GLN A 294 18.08 -13.45 -21.84
CA GLN A 294 19.26 -14.16 -21.38
C GLN A 294 19.03 -15.66 -21.57
N ASN A 295 19.75 -16.25 -22.50
CA ASN A 295 19.93 -17.70 -22.56
C ASN A 295 20.53 -18.19 -21.23
N PRO A 296 20.05 -19.30 -20.65
CA PRO A 296 20.72 -19.92 -19.52
C PRO A 296 21.98 -20.65 -20.02
N GLY A 297 23.08 -19.92 -20.10
CA GLY A 297 24.40 -20.50 -20.18
C GLY A 297 24.69 -21.22 -18.85
N THR A 298 25.11 -22.47 -18.95
CA THR A 298 25.60 -23.32 -17.86
C THR A 298 26.68 -22.61 -17.05
N ALA A 299 26.29 -21.85 -16.03
CA ALA A 299 27.21 -21.31 -15.03
C ALA A 299 27.55 -22.43 -14.05
N GLY A 300 28.80 -22.83 -14.02
CA GLY A 300 29.33 -23.75 -12.99
C GLY A 300 28.99 -23.23 -11.60
N ALA A 301 28.46 -24.10 -10.76
CA ALA A 301 28.05 -23.80 -9.41
C ALA A 301 29.19 -23.12 -8.64
N ASN A 302 29.01 -21.85 -8.29
CA ASN A 302 29.96 -21.11 -7.50
C ASN A 302 30.00 -21.74 -6.09
N LYS A 303 31.16 -22.29 -5.69
CA LYS A 303 31.33 -22.96 -4.40
C LYS A 303 30.99 -22.07 -3.23
N ASP A 304 31.22 -20.77 -3.37
CA ASP A 304 30.94 -19.78 -2.32
C ASP A 304 29.42 -19.56 -2.14
N ALA A 305 28.63 -19.59 -3.22
CA ALA A 305 27.18 -19.52 -3.15
C ALA A 305 26.57 -20.78 -2.48
N LEU A 306 27.15 -21.95 -2.76
CA LEU A 306 26.73 -23.20 -2.12
C LEU A 306 27.06 -23.24 -0.62
N ILE A 307 28.20 -22.68 -0.21
CA ILE A 307 28.57 -22.54 1.21
C ILE A 307 27.64 -21.57 1.92
N LEU A 308 27.31 -20.45 1.29
CA LEU A 308 26.36 -19.45 1.84
C LEU A 308 24.95 -20.04 2.02
N MET A 309 24.46 -20.80 1.05
CA MET A 309 23.16 -21.49 1.13
C MET A 309 23.15 -22.54 2.23
N ALA A 310 24.22 -23.31 2.38
CA ALA A 310 24.35 -24.32 3.45
C ALA A 310 24.43 -23.67 4.85
N ALA A 311 25.14 -22.53 4.99
CA ALA A 311 25.21 -21.78 6.24
C ALA A 311 23.86 -21.18 6.63
N SER A 312 23.12 -20.64 5.65
CA SER A 312 21.77 -20.08 5.87
C SER A 312 20.76 -21.17 6.28
N ALA A 313 20.81 -22.33 5.65
CA ALA A 313 19.96 -23.47 6.01
C ALA A 313 20.28 -24.01 7.42
N ALA A 314 21.56 -24.03 7.82
CA ALA A 314 21.97 -24.43 9.16
C ALA A 314 21.51 -23.43 10.24
N ALA A 315 21.58 -22.12 9.97
CA ALA A 315 21.09 -21.08 10.88
C ALA A 315 19.58 -21.14 11.08
N LEU A 316 18.81 -21.37 9.99
CA LEU A 316 17.35 -21.55 10.05
C LEU A 316 16.95 -22.79 10.86
N THR A 317 17.63 -23.92 10.64
CA THR A 317 17.37 -25.15 11.42
C THR A 317 17.69 -24.99 12.89
N ALA A 318 18.80 -24.33 13.23
CA ALA A 318 19.16 -24.03 14.63
C ALA A 318 18.14 -23.10 15.30
N GLY A 319 17.65 -22.07 14.60
CA GLY A 319 16.61 -21.16 15.08
C GLY A 319 15.29 -21.86 15.34
N LEU A 320 14.85 -22.72 14.42
CA LEU A 320 13.63 -23.53 14.58
C LEU A 320 13.74 -24.52 15.74
N LEU A 321 14.90 -25.17 15.91
CA LEU A 321 15.14 -26.09 17.02
C LEU A 321 15.12 -25.36 18.37
N PHE A 322 15.72 -24.17 18.42
CA PHE A 322 15.70 -23.32 19.61
C PHE A 322 14.28 -22.87 19.96
N ALA A 323 13.52 -22.40 18.99
CA ALA A 323 12.12 -22.01 19.19
C ALA A 323 11.24 -23.17 19.66
N PHE A 324 11.44 -24.37 19.09
CA PHE A 324 10.72 -25.58 19.49
C PHE A 324 11.06 -26.02 20.94
N LEU A 325 12.35 -26.01 21.29
CA LEU A 325 12.80 -26.35 22.63
C LEU A 325 12.36 -25.32 23.67
N TYR A 326 12.36 -24.04 23.32
CA TYR A 326 11.86 -22.94 24.15
C TYR A 326 10.36 -23.08 24.44
N HIS A 327 9.57 -23.36 23.39
CA HIS A 327 8.13 -23.56 23.50
C HIS A 327 7.79 -24.82 24.35
N ARG A 328 8.56 -25.91 24.19
CA ARG A 328 8.40 -27.12 24.95
C ARG A 328 8.75 -26.93 26.44
N ARG A 329 9.71 -26.06 26.77
CA ARG A 329 10.07 -25.73 28.14
C ARG A 329 8.99 -24.95 28.89
N ARG A 330 8.26 -24.07 28.20
CA ARG A 330 7.14 -23.29 28.76
C ARG A 330 5.87 -24.12 29.02
N ARG A 331 5.72 -25.29 28.40
CA ARG A 331 4.51 -26.12 28.51
C ARG A 331 4.65 -27.23 29.55
N ARG A 332 5.70 -27.28 30.38
CA ARG A 332 5.75 -28.18 31.52
C ARG A 332 5.01 -27.57 32.71
N PRO A 333 3.81 -28.09 33.11
CA PRO A 333 3.17 -27.68 34.36
C PRO A 333 4.09 -28.08 35.50
N GLY A 334 4.33 -27.17 36.44
CA GLY A 334 5.04 -27.47 37.67
C GLY A 334 4.31 -28.58 38.42
N SER A 335 5.02 -29.63 38.83
CA SER A 335 4.52 -30.61 39.78
C SER A 335 4.21 -29.89 41.09
N PRO A 336 3.07 -30.15 41.75
CA PRO A 336 2.82 -29.65 43.09
C PRO A 336 3.72 -30.38 44.10
N ALA A 337 4.28 -29.60 45.01
CA ALA A 337 4.94 -30.09 46.21
C ALA A 337 3.92 -30.57 47.25
#